data_a1151b7632881f1fa5ffa337194c4006
#
_entry.id   a1151b7632881f1fa5ffa337194c4006
#
_cell.length_a   1.000
_cell.length_b   1.000
_cell.length_c   1.000
_cell.angle_alpha   90.00
_cell.angle_beta   90.00
_cell.angle_gamma   90.00
#
_symmetry.space_group_name_H-M   'P 1'
#
loop_
_entity.id
_entity.type
_entity.pdbx_description
1 polymer ?
#
loop_
_entity_poly.entity_id
_entity_poly.type
_entity_poly.pdbx_seq_one_letter_code
_entity_poly.pdbx_strand_id
1 'polypeptide(L)'
;MRILLTLLLLACSFAVQGFDIYEFQSAEDEAMYRQLITELRCPKCQNQSIGDSDADISFDMRRKTAELINEGYSYHEIVEFFRARYGDFVSYKPPVNPGTYLLWFGPGVVLLLGGLVVFRSLKRAAQRPTDESDEDIV
;
A
#
# COMPACT_ATOMS: atom_id res chain seq x y z
N MET A 1 20.01 45.86 6.17
CA MET A 1 20.94 44.89 5.58
C MET A 1 20.70 43.46 6.06
N ARG A 2 20.53 43.20 7.36
CA ARG A 2 20.22 41.85 7.88
C ARG A 2 18.88 41.24 7.41
N ILE A 3 17.81 42.03 7.35
CA ILE A 3 16.48 41.58 6.89
C ILE A 3 16.50 41.23 5.40
N LEU A 4 17.25 41.96 4.58
CA LEU A 4 17.40 41.70 3.15
C LEU A 4 18.14 40.37 2.91
N LEU A 5 19.15 40.07 3.74
CA LEU A 5 19.92 38.82 3.67
C LEU A 5 19.06 37.61 4.07
N THR A 6 18.22 37.76 5.08
CA THR A 6 17.29 36.65 5.50
C THR A 6 16.19 36.40 4.47
N LEU A 7 15.67 37.45 3.83
CA LEU A 7 14.71 37.31 2.73
C LEU A 7 15.33 36.63 1.51
N LEU A 8 16.60 36.97 1.18
CA LEU A 8 17.33 36.34 0.09
C LEU A 8 17.58 34.84 0.36
N LEU A 9 17.94 34.48 1.60
CA LEU A 9 18.13 33.09 2.00
C LEU A 9 16.81 32.30 1.98
N LEU A 10 15.69 32.92 2.38
CA LEU A 10 14.37 32.28 2.29
C LEU A 10 13.93 32.07 0.84
N ALA A 11 14.24 33.02 -0.06
CA ALA A 11 13.92 32.90 -1.48
C ALA A 11 14.72 31.78 -2.19
N CYS A 12 15.96 31.52 -1.76
CA CYS A 12 16.76 30.40 -2.27
C CYS A 12 16.26 29.01 -1.87
N SER A 13 15.43 28.90 -0.81
CA SER A 13 14.93 27.60 -0.34
C SER A 13 13.82 27.02 -1.22
N PHE A 14 13.29 27.73 -2.19
CA PHE A 14 12.31 27.24 -3.18
C PHE A 14 12.96 26.62 -4.42
N ALA A 15 14.27 26.38 -4.40
CA ALA A 15 14.97 25.84 -5.55
C ALA A 15 14.86 24.32 -5.60
N VAL A 16 14.17 23.86 -6.64
CA VAL A 16 14.46 22.67 -7.44
C VAL A 16 14.12 21.33 -6.81
N GLN A 17 12.89 20.96 -6.96
CA GLN A 17 12.56 19.55 -7.17
C GLN A 17 12.86 19.23 -8.64
N GLY A 18 13.96 18.53 -8.89
CA GLY A 18 14.29 18.00 -10.20
C GLY A 18 13.27 16.91 -10.57
N PHE A 19 12.25 17.28 -11.31
CA PHE A 19 11.32 16.34 -11.90
C PHE A 19 11.97 15.79 -13.16
N ASP A 20 12.10 14.46 -13.28
CA ASP A 20 12.45 13.81 -14.54
C ASP A 20 11.36 14.18 -15.56
N ILE A 21 11.69 15.01 -16.55
CA ILE A 21 10.74 15.48 -17.56
C ILE A 21 10.65 14.39 -18.62
N TYR A 22 9.60 13.57 -18.55
CA TYR A 22 9.23 12.66 -19.62
C TYR A 22 8.10 13.28 -20.44
N GLU A 23 8.19 13.17 -21.76
CA GLU A 23 7.10 13.59 -22.67
C GLU A 23 6.11 12.45 -22.83
N PHE A 24 4.83 12.73 -22.60
CA PHE A 24 3.74 11.78 -22.78
C PHE A 24 2.82 12.26 -23.91
N GLN A 25 2.15 11.30 -24.57
CA GLN A 25 1.25 11.58 -25.69
C GLN A 25 -0.09 12.15 -25.22
N SER A 26 -0.50 11.88 -23.99
CA SER A 26 -1.75 12.34 -23.42
C SER A 26 -1.64 12.69 -21.93
N ALA A 27 -2.59 13.48 -21.42
CA ALA A 27 -2.70 13.76 -20.00
C ALA A 27 -3.07 12.50 -19.18
N GLU A 28 -3.70 11.50 -19.81
CA GLU A 28 -4.02 10.22 -19.18
C GLU A 28 -2.75 9.39 -18.97
N ASP A 29 -1.83 9.39 -19.93
CA ASP A 29 -0.52 8.71 -19.83
C ASP A 29 0.32 9.33 -18.71
N GLU A 30 0.31 10.66 -18.60
CA GLU A 30 1.00 11.37 -17.53
C GLU A 30 0.40 11.02 -16.16
N ALA A 31 -0.93 10.95 -16.05
CA ALA A 31 -1.60 10.57 -14.82
C ALA A 31 -1.29 9.11 -14.45
N MET A 32 -1.28 8.19 -15.42
CA MET A 32 -0.90 6.79 -15.23
C MET A 32 0.57 6.67 -14.78
N TYR A 33 1.47 7.44 -15.37
CA TYR A 33 2.87 7.49 -14.94
C TYR A 33 3.01 7.92 -13.49
N ARG A 34 2.37 9.01 -13.09
CA ARG A 34 2.39 9.50 -11.70
C ARG A 34 1.86 8.47 -10.72
N GLN A 35 0.80 7.76 -11.09
CA GLN A 35 0.26 6.68 -10.26
C GLN A 35 1.25 5.53 -10.13
N LEU A 36 1.84 5.07 -11.23
CA LEU A 36 2.79 3.96 -11.23
C LEU A 36 4.04 4.24 -10.42
N ILE A 37 4.64 5.43 -10.53
CA ILE A 37 5.86 5.77 -9.79
C ILE A 37 5.64 5.89 -8.28
N THR A 38 4.43 6.22 -7.83
CA THR A 38 4.07 6.23 -6.41
C THR A 38 3.72 4.85 -5.87
N GLU A 39 3.21 3.95 -6.72
CA GLU A 39 2.78 2.62 -6.31
C GLU A 39 3.89 1.56 -6.41
N LEU A 40 4.78 1.68 -7.40
CA LEU A 40 5.89 0.76 -7.56
C LEU A 40 6.98 1.03 -6.52
N ARG A 41 7.45 -0.03 -5.87
CA ARG A 41 8.49 0.04 -4.85
C ARG A 41 9.88 -0.17 -5.42
N CYS A 42 10.83 0.57 -4.90
CA CYS A 42 12.24 0.39 -5.19
C CYS A 42 12.74 -0.91 -4.52
N PRO A 43 13.24 -1.90 -5.28
CA PRO A 43 13.65 -3.18 -4.72
C PRO A 43 14.93 -3.12 -3.85
N LYS A 44 15.72 -2.06 -3.95
CA LYS A 44 16.95 -1.85 -3.18
C LYS A 44 16.84 -0.76 -2.11
N CYS A 45 15.65 -0.14 -1.97
CA CYS A 45 15.45 0.96 -1.05
C CYS A 45 14.66 0.50 0.19
N GLN A 46 14.75 1.27 1.28
CA GLN A 46 14.01 0.98 2.51
C GLN A 46 12.52 1.33 2.36
N ASN A 47 11.77 0.51 1.63
CA ASN A 47 10.31 0.61 1.51
C ASN A 47 9.79 1.90 0.81
N GLN A 48 10.64 2.60 0.05
CA GLN A 48 10.28 3.80 -0.70
C GLN A 48 9.68 3.44 -2.06
N SER A 49 8.81 4.33 -2.58
CA SER A 49 8.37 4.25 -3.97
C SER A 49 9.52 4.59 -4.93
N ILE A 50 9.39 4.20 -6.19
CA ILE A 50 10.37 4.61 -7.20
C ILE A 50 10.30 6.11 -7.49
N GLY A 51 9.19 6.77 -7.15
CA GLY A 51 9.02 8.22 -7.26
C GLY A 51 9.77 9.00 -6.17
N ASP A 52 9.90 8.41 -4.97
CA ASP A 52 10.50 9.07 -3.80
C ASP A 52 11.98 8.70 -3.59
N SER A 53 12.49 7.77 -4.39
CA SER A 53 13.84 7.25 -4.22
C SER A 53 14.82 7.84 -5.22
N ASP A 54 15.97 8.31 -4.72
CA ASP A 54 17.10 8.81 -5.52
C ASP A 54 18.12 7.71 -5.90
N ALA A 55 17.79 6.45 -5.68
CA ALA A 55 18.66 5.34 -6.07
C ALA A 55 18.69 5.16 -7.60
N ASP A 56 19.86 4.80 -8.16
CA ASP A 56 20.05 4.60 -9.60
C ASP A 56 19.00 3.65 -10.20
N ILE A 57 18.66 2.58 -9.48
CA ILE A 57 17.62 1.65 -9.92
C ILE A 57 16.24 2.27 -10.03
N SER A 58 15.92 3.26 -9.18
CA SER A 58 14.64 3.98 -9.24
C SER A 58 14.57 4.88 -10.47
N PHE A 59 15.68 5.52 -10.84
CA PHE A 59 15.78 6.28 -12.10
C PHE A 59 15.56 5.37 -13.31
N ASP A 60 16.22 4.20 -13.35
CA ASP A 60 16.03 3.24 -14.43
C ASP A 60 14.60 2.71 -14.51
N MET A 61 13.96 2.44 -13.36
CA MET A 61 12.58 1.99 -13.33
C MET A 61 11.61 3.08 -13.79
N ARG A 62 11.80 4.35 -13.37
CA ARG A 62 10.99 5.48 -13.84
C ARG A 62 11.10 5.67 -15.34
N ARG A 63 12.33 5.67 -15.88
CA ARG A 63 12.56 5.75 -17.32
C ARG A 63 11.86 4.62 -18.06
N LYS A 64 12.01 3.37 -17.60
CA LYS A 64 11.36 2.22 -18.23
C LYS A 64 9.84 2.28 -18.14
N THR A 65 9.28 2.80 -17.05
CA THR A 65 7.84 3.04 -16.92
C THR A 65 7.35 4.02 -17.99
N ALA A 66 8.06 5.14 -18.18
CA ALA A 66 7.70 6.13 -19.22
C ALA A 66 7.81 5.54 -20.64
N GLU A 67 8.85 4.74 -20.92
CA GLU A 67 8.99 4.05 -22.19
C GLU A 67 7.79 3.12 -22.46
N LEU A 68 7.43 2.26 -21.51
CA LEU A 68 6.33 1.31 -21.67
C LEU A 68 4.98 2.00 -21.88
N ILE A 69 4.73 3.13 -21.20
CA ILE A 69 3.53 3.95 -21.43
C ILE A 69 3.51 4.48 -22.85
N ASN A 70 4.62 5.03 -23.34
CA ASN A 70 4.73 5.55 -24.70
C ASN A 70 4.64 4.45 -25.78
N GLU A 71 4.99 3.21 -25.44
CA GLU A 71 4.78 2.01 -26.25
C GLU A 71 3.31 1.53 -26.25
N GLY A 72 2.44 2.12 -25.41
CA GLY A 72 1.02 1.81 -25.34
C GLY A 72 0.65 0.67 -24.37
N TYR A 73 1.54 0.29 -23.47
CA TYR A 73 1.23 -0.70 -22.45
C TYR A 73 0.25 -0.15 -21.42
N SER A 74 -0.69 -0.99 -21.03
CA SER A 74 -1.63 -0.67 -19.96
C SER A 74 -0.99 -0.72 -18.59
N TYR A 75 -1.60 -0.03 -17.62
CA TYR A 75 -1.19 -0.05 -16.21
C TYR A 75 -0.89 -1.47 -15.69
N HIS A 76 -1.76 -2.43 -16.02
CA HIS A 76 -1.65 -3.81 -15.51
C HIS A 76 -0.44 -4.55 -16.11
N GLU A 77 -0.20 -4.37 -17.40
CA GLU A 77 0.95 -4.97 -18.09
C GLU A 77 2.27 -4.41 -17.56
N ILE A 78 2.32 -3.13 -17.26
CA ILE A 78 3.51 -2.48 -16.67
C ILE A 78 3.79 -3.02 -15.27
N VAL A 79 2.77 -3.16 -14.42
CA VAL A 79 2.93 -3.76 -13.08
C VAL A 79 3.42 -5.21 -13.18
N GLU A 80 2.85 -6.01 -14.09
CA GLU A 80 3.27 -7.39 -14.31
C GLU A 80 4.71 -7.48 -14.87
N PHE A 81 5.11 -6.57 -15.76
CA PHE A 81 6.48 -6.48 -16.25
C PHE A 81 7.49 -6.32 -15.11
N PHE A 82 7.21 -5.42 -14.16
CA PHE A 82 8.08 -5.21 -13.01
C PHE A 82 8.02 -6.36 -12.01
N ARG A 83 6.83 -6.97 -11.80
CA ARG A 83 6.69 -8.17 -10.96
C ARG A 83 7.50 -9.36 -11.48
N ALA A 84 7.45 -9.61 -12.76
CA ALA A 84 8.20 -10.70 -13.39
C ALA A 84 9.72 -10.53 -13.20
N ARG A 85 10.20 -9.29 -13.07
CA ARG A 85 11.62 -8.96 -13.01
C ARG A 85 12.16 -8.80 -11.58
N TYR A 86 11.35 -8.23 -10.69
CA TYR A 86 11.75 -7.88 -9.32
C TYR A 86 10.95 -8.62 -8.24
N GLY A 87 9.99 -9.45 -8.62
CA GLY A 87 9.12 -10.21 -7.72
C GLY A 87 7.90 -9.41 -7.23
N ASP A 88 7.02 -10.08 -6.49
CA ASP A 88 5.76 -9.51 -6.00
C ASP A 88 5.94 -8.30 -5.07
N PHE A 89 7.11 -8.16 -4.48
CA PHE A 89 7.43 -7.07 -3.55
C PHE A 89 7.44 -5.69 -4.21
N VAL A 90 7.57 -5.62 -5.53
CA VAL A 90 7.60 -4.36 -6.29
C VAL A 90 6.25 -3.65 -6.31
N SER A 91 5.15 -4.36 -6.05
CA SER A 91 3.80 -3.78 -6.01
C SER A 91 3.29 -3.66 -4.59
N TYR A 92 2.73 -2.51 -4.25
CA TYR A 92 2.13 -2.25 -2.94
C TYR A 92 0.83 -3.04 -2.72
N LYS A 93 0.12 -3.39 -3.80
CA LYS A 93 -1.13 -4.15 -3.72
C LYS A 93 -0.83 -5.64 -3.69
N PRO A 94 -1.02 -6.31 -2.55
CA PRO A 94 -0.80 -7.75 -2.48
C PRO A 94 -1.78 -8.45 -3.43
N PRO A 95 -1.30 -9.34 -4.30
CA PRO A 95 -2.17 -10.08 -5.20
C PRO A 95 -3.10 -11.00 -4.40
N VAL A 96 -4.38 -11.03 -4.77
CA VAL A 96 -5.32 -12.04 -4.26
C VAL A 96 -5.09 -13.33 -5.05
N ASN A 97 -4.24 -14.20 -4.52
CA ASN A 97 -3.92 -15.49 -5.12
C ASN A 97 -4.18 -16.62 -4.10
N PRO A 98 -4.19 -17.89 -4.51
CA PRO A 98 -4.45 -19.01 -3.60
C PRO A 98 -3.56 -19.04 -2.37
N GLY A 99 -2.31 -18.55 -2.49
CA GLY A 99 -1.37 -18.47 -1.36
C GLY A 99 -1.72 -17.41 -0.32
N THR A 100 -2.51 -16.39 -0.70
CA THR A 100 -2.91 -15.29 0.20
C THR A 100 -4.35 -15.41 0.71
N TYR A 101 -5.14 -16.43 0.29
CA TYR A 101 -6.51 -16.62 0.75
C TYR A 101 -6.63 -16.73 2.26
N LEU A 102 -5.69 -17.41 2.90
CA LEU A 102 -5.69 -17.55 4.36
C LEU A 102 -5.54 -16.18 5.06
N LEU A 103 -4.78 -15.26 4.47
CA LEU A 103 -4.58 -13.92 5.01
C LEU A 103 -5.85 -13.07 4.89
N TRP A 104 -6.57 -13.20 3.76
CA TRP A 104 -7.77 -12.40 3.49
C TRP A 104 -9.03 -12.93 4.20
N PHE A 105 -9.21 -14.23 4.20
CA PHE A 105 -10.42 -14.88 4.75
C PHE A 105 -10.24 -15.41 6.16
N GLY A 106 -9.00 -15.67 6.59
CA GLY A 106 -8.67 -16.21 7.92
C GLY A 106 -9.31 -15.44 9.07
N PRO A 107 -9.14 -14.11 9.16
CA PRO A 107 -9.74 -13.32 10.25
C PRO A 107 -11.27 -13.42 10.28
N GLY A 108 -11.91 -13.45 9.11
CA GLY A 108 -13.37 -13.60 9.00
C GLY A 108 -13.87 -14.94 9.55
N VAL A 109 -13.17 -16.02 9.21
CA VAL A 109 -13.50 -17.37 9.71
C VAL A 109 -13.32 -17.45 11.23
N VAL A 110 -12.25 -16.90 11.78
CA VAL A 110 -12.00 -16.88 13.23
C VAL A 110 -13.08 -16.08 13.96
N LEU A 111 -13.49 -14.93 13.43
CA LEU A 111 -14.57 -14.13 14.01
C LEU A 111 -15.90 -14.86 13.97
N LEU A 112 -16.24 -15.54 12.87
CA LEU A 112 -17.47 -16.33 12.75
C LEU A 112 -17.49 -17.49 13.74
N LEU A 113 -16.42 -18.28 13.84
CA LEU A 113 -16.33 -19.40 14.76
C LEU A 113 -16.36 -18.94 16.22
N GLY A 114 -15.58 -17.89 16.55
CA GLY A 114 -15.56 -17.30 17.89
C GLY A 114 -16.93 -16.73 18.28
N GLY A 115 -17.57 -16.00 17.39
CA GLY A 115 -18.92 -15.48 17.59
C GLY A 115 -19.96 -16.59 17.81
N LEU A 116 -19.87 -17.70 17.05
CA LEU A 116 -20.73 -18.85 17.23
C LEU A 116 -20.57 -19.54 18.60
N VAL A 117 -19.30 -19.66 19.05
CA VAL A 117 -19.01 -20.26 20.39
C VAL A 117 -19.56 -19.35 21.49
N VAL A 118 -19.32 -18.04 21.41
CA VAL A 118 -19.85 -17.07 22.40
C VAL A 118 -21.38 -17.10 22.40
N PHE A 119 -22.02 -17.05 21.25
CA PHE A 119 -23.46 -17.10 21.13
C PHE A 119 -24.05 -18.36 21.76
N ARG A 120 -23.45 -19.53 21.48
CA ARG A 120 -23.86 -20.81 22.08
C ARG A 120 -23.64 -20.83 23.61
N SER A 121 -22.53 -20.25 24.08
CA SER A 121 -22.24 -20.18 25.52
C SER A 121 -23.25 -19.31 26.25
N LEU A 122 -23.57 -18.12 25.70
CA LEU A 122 -24.58 -17.22 26.25
C LEU A 122 -25.98 -17.89 26.26
N LYS A 123 -26.35 -18.55 25.18
CA LYS A 123 -27.63 -19.28 25.13
C LYS A 123 -27.72 -20.41 26.17
N ARG A 124 -26.63 -21.15 26.39
CA ARG A 124 -26.54 -22.16 27.44
C ARG A 124 -26.60 -21.58 28.84
N ALA A 125 -25.92 -20.42 29.07
CA ALA A 125 -25.96 -19.72 30.36
C ALA A 125 -27.37 -19.21 30.67
N ALA A 126 -28.08 -18.67 29.67
CA ALA A 126 -29.46 -18.21 29.84
C ALA A 126 -30.50 -19.35 30.09
N GLN A 127 -30.13 -20.61 29.78
CA GLN A 127 -30.98 -21.78 29.98
C GLN A 127 -30.66 -22.54 31.27
N ARG A 128 -29.65 -22.12 32.05
CA ARG A 128 -29.41 -22.67 33.38
C ARG A 128 -30.50 -22.14 34.32
N PRO A 129 -31.31 -22.99 34.96
CA PRO A 129 -32.18 -22.56 36.03
C PRO A 129 -31.32 -21.96 37.12
N THR A 130 -31.71 -20.83 37.67
CA THR A 130 -31.21 -20.33 38.93
C THR A 130 -31.68 -21.33 39.98
N ASP A 131 -30.85 -22.33 40.33
CA ASP A 131 -31.03 -23.07 41.55
C ASP A 131 -30.83 -22.11 42.72
N GLU A 132 -31.96 -21.77 43.25
CA GLU A 132 -32.18 -21.05 44.47
C GLU A 132 -31.65 -21.94 45.63
N SER A 133 -30.41 -21.64 46.03
CA SER A 133 -29.86 -22.12 47.30
C SER A 133 -29.50 -20.95 48.19
N ASP A 134 -30.53 -20.14 48.50
CA ASP A 134 -30.56 -19.29 49.69
C ASP A 134 -31.36 -20.05 50.79
N GLU A 135 -30.79 -21.11 51.26
CA GLU A 135 -31.26 -21.72 52.53
C GLU A 135 -30.11 -22.46 53.14
N ASP A 136 -29.39 -21.76 54.02
CA ASP A 136 -28.73 -22.25 55.22
C ASP A 136 -27.79 -21.19 55.79
N ILE A 137 -28.37 -20.12 56.36
CA ILE A 137 -27.73 -19.35 57.44
C ILE A 137 -28.81 -19.13 58.53
N VAL A 138 -28.93 -20.13 59.45
CA VAL A 138 -29.45 -19.92 60.79
C VAL A 138 -28.43 -20.50 61.76
#